data_05e35cebf67967e9f1ae4894f498d99f
#
_entry.id   05e35cebf67967e9f1ae4894f498d99f
#
_cell.length_a   1.000
_cell.length_b   1.000
_cell.length_c   1.000
_cell.angle_alpha   90.00
_cell.angle_beta   90.00
_cell.angle_gamma   90.00
#
_symmetry.space_group_name_H-M   'P 1'
#
loop_
_entity.id
_entity.type
_entity.pdbx_description
1 polymer ?
#
loop_
_entity_poly.entity_id
_entity_poly.type
_entity_poly.pdbx_seq_one_letter_code
_entity_poly.pdbx_strand_id
1 'polypeptide(L)'
;MCIRDSNSTTIDTSSALDLRNYDPSKQCINGYVDSNNVWVADPCFYPVFVYRFGNTAQVNSQNELDAYLGDRWSLEKEKTYETIGRVDTQNYIDGINSPVNGLVMPSDANNKIVIGIKNDNNVRARPQSGPQQADAIFEVLVEGGMTRFINIFYESDTTYHGPIRSARPTDPTVLRPLDGVLVASGATGGLIPEILDIGVPVITDRRPEFFRINSRRAPHNLYADTVKLKNLAIAKGYKKSNNPQPLFPWGSPDYKKWSNVNSVTLKFSSQTSTKWTWNGSEYLRTYYDAYEGSSSNNIHNWININGSVGQINTKTVIALFCEPYMHPLQLPSVKTVGQGRAIIMHNGKLLDGFWKRGSNLDPFHIVDSNGNTLYIPPGKPWISLVPSTYIPTFDN
;
A
#
# COMPACT_ATOMS: atom_id res chain seq x y z
N MET A 1 -31.49 -11.07 0.65
CA MET A 1 -32.51 -10.58 1.59
C MET A 1 -33.40 -11.74 1.96
N CYS A 2 -33.37 -12.19 3.22
CA CYS A 2 -34.29 -13.20 3.70
C CYS A 2 -35.53 -12.51 4.21
N ILE A 3 -36.68 -12.68 3.55
CA ILE A 3 -37.97 -12.20 4.02
C ILE A 3 -38.73 -13.40 4.57
N ARG A 4 -39.07 -13.33 5.83
CA ARG A 4 -39.91 -14.33 6.49
C ARG A 4 -41.18 -13.66 6.96
N ASP A 5 -42.28 -14.14 6.53
CA ASP A 5 -43.59 -13.79 7.12
C ASP A 5 -43.75 -14.56 8.41
N SER A 6 -44.03 -13.89 9.51
CA SER A 6 -44.03 -14.47 10.86
C SER A 6 -45.07 -15.57 11.09
N ASN A 7 -45.94 -15.87 10.12
CA ASN A 7 -47.04 -16.85 10.24
C ASN A 7 -47.14 -17.89 9.10
N SER A 8 -46.14 -17.96 8.23
CA SER A 8 -46.16 -18.92 7.10
C SER A 8 -44.83 -19.65 6.99
N THR A 9 -44.90 -20.93 6.80
CA THR A 9 -43.75 -21.80 6.46
C THR A 9 -43.38 -21.71 4.97
N THR A 10 -44.14 -20.94 4.20
CA THR A 10 -43.87 -20.70 2.78
C THR A 10 -43.23 -19.34 2.60
N ILE A 11 -42.10 -19.37 1.95
CA ILE A 11 -41.33 -18.15 1.61
C ILE A 11 -42.07 -17.42 0.52
N ASP A 12 -42.46 -16.13 0.75
CA ASP A 12 -42.98 -15.27 -0.30
C ASP A 12 -41.85 -14.86 -1.25
N THR A 13 -41.75 -15.57 -2.36
CA THR A 13 -40.76 -15.32 -3.41
C THR A 13 -41.10 -14.08 -4.28
N SER A 14 -42.34 -13.56 -4.21
CA SER A 14 -42.78 -12.45 -5.05
C SER A 14 -42.13 -11.13 -4.66
N SER A 15 -41.92 -10.90 -3.37
CA SER A 15 -41.22 -9.72 -2.86
C SER A 15 -39.68 -9.85 -2.88
N ALA A 16 -39.17 -11.11 -2.88
CA ALA A 16 -37.73 -11.38 -2.92
C ALA A 16 -37.14 -11.17 -4.32
N LEU A 17 -37.98 -11.16 -5.36
CA LEU A 17 -37.53 -11.01 -6.75
C LEU A 17 -37.50 -9.55 -7.24
N ASP A 18 -37.91 -8.59 -6.43
CA ASP A 18 -37.78 -7.17 -6.81
C ASP A 18 -36.36 -6.66 -6.54
N LEU A 19 -35.47 -6.96 -7.45
CA LEU A 19 -34.06 -6.56 -7.41
C LEU A 19 -33.84 -5.04 -7.47
N ARG A 20 -34.88 -4.24 -7.75
CA ARG A 20 -34.77 -2.78 -7.79
C ARG A 20 -34.55 -2.18 -6.39
N ASN A 21 -34.99 -2.87 -5.35
CA ASN A 21 -34.81 -2.48 -3.96
C ASN A 21 -33.85 -3.41 -3.20
N TYR A 22 -33.09 -4.21 -3.92
CA TYR A 22 -32.14 -5.13 -3.32
C TYR A 22 -30.98 -4.37 -2.66
N ASP A 23 -30.88 -4.49 -1.34
CA ASP A 23 -29.78 -3.96 -0.56
C ASP A 23 -28.78 -5.08 -0.26
N PRO A 24 -27.62 -5.11 -0.94
CA PRO A 24 -26.63 -6.14 -0.73
C PRO A 24 -26.01 -6.12 0.69
N SER A 25 -26.20 -5.01 1.45
CA SER A 25 -25.73 -4.95 2.84
C SER A 25 -26.65 -5.70 3.82
N LYS A 26 -27.84 -6.09 3.38
CA LYS A 26 -28.85 -6.83 4.17
C LYS A 26 -28.94 -8.29 3.77
N GLN A 27 -27.84 -8.90 3.40
CA GLN A 27 -27.83 -10.32 3.03
C GLN A 27 -28.07 -11.24 4.24
N CYS A 28 -28.49 -12.46 3.93
CA CYS A 28 -28.95 -13.45 4.89
C CYS A 28 -27.87 -13.90 5.88
N ILE A 29 -27.65 -13.13 6.90
CA ILE A 29 -26.90 -13.51 8.11
C ILE A 29 -27.85 -13.97 9.24
N ASN A 30 -29.15 -13.92 9.00
CA ASN A 30 -30.13 -14.37 9.95
C ASN A 30 -30.28 -15.88 9.93
N GLY A 31 -30.54 -16.45 11.06
CA GLY A 31 -30.80 -17.84 11.26
C GLY A 31 -31.55 -18.04 12.57
N TYR A 32 -31.85 -19.28 12.89
CA TYR A 32 -32.50 -19.67 14.15
C TYR A 32 -31.75 -20.82 14.78
N VAL A 33 -31.89 -20.99 16.08
CA VAL A 33 -31.40 -22.16 16.78
C VAL A 33 -32.50 -23.20 16.76
N ASP A 34 -32.24 -24.38 16.21
CA ASP A 34 -33.21 -25.47 16.13
C ASP A 34 -33.46 -26.15 17.50
N SER A 35 -34.36 -27.12 17.54
CA SER A 35 -34.69 -27.88 18.74
C SER A 35 -33.54 -28.70 19.32
N ASN A 36 -32.44 -28.88 18.56
CA ASN A 36 -31.23 -29.59 18.95
C ASN A 36 -30.11 -28.61 19.39
N ASN A 37 -30.45 -27.33 19.57
CA ASN A 37 -29.51 -26.25 19.91
C ASN A 37 -28.44 -26.02 18.84
N VAL A 38 -28.74 -26.32 17.57
CA VAL A 38 -27.87 -26.07 16.42
C VAL A 38 -28.35 -24.82 15.71
N TRP A 39 -27.45 -23.90 15.41
CA TRP A 39 -27.76 -22.70 14.63
C TRP A 39 -27.98 -23.09 13.16
N VAL A 40 -29.15 -22.77 12.61
CA VAL A 40 -29.54 -23.01 11.22
C VAL A 40 -29.71 -21.70 10.52
N ALA A 41 -28.92 -21.47 9.46
CA ALA A 41 -29.07 -20.27 8.65
C ALA A 41 -30.40 -20.25 7.90
N ASP A 42 -31.05 -19.12 7.83
CA ASP A 42 -32.22 -18.93 6.96
C ASP A 42 -31.81 -19.18 5.49
N PRO A 43 -32.66 -19.81 4.68
CA PRO A 43 -32.35 -20.07 3.29
C PRO A 43 -32.19 -18.74 2.56
N CYS A 44 -31.04 -18.56 1.90
CA CYS A 44 -30.75 -17.38 1.11
C CYS A 44 -31.40 -17.49 -0.26
N PHE A 45 -32.05 -16.41 -0.69
CA PHE A 45 -32.54 -16.29 -2.07
C PHE A 45 -31.44 -15.81 -2.96
N TYR A 46 -31.15 -16.60 -3.96
CA TYR A 46 -30.16 -16.23 -4.97
C TYR A 46 -30.78 -15.35 -6.06
N PRO A 47 -29.97 -14.44 -6.64
CA PRO A 47 -28.53 -14.26 -6.42
C PRO A 47 -28.22 -13.50 -5.12
N VAL A 48 -27.12 -13.87 -4.45
CA VAL A 48 -26.50 -13.10 -3.38
C VAL A 48 -25.14 -12.58 -3.84
N PHE A 49 -24.61 -11.56 -3.15
CA PHE A 49 -23.28 -11.05 -3.44
C PHE A 49 -22.32 -11.39 -2.32
N VAL A 50 -21.11 -11.74 -2.70
CA VAL A 50 -19.98 -11.94 -1.79
C VAL A 50 -18.86 -10.98 -2.13
N TYR A 51 -18.07 -10.62 -1.14
CA TYR A 51 -17.09 -9.54 -1.20
C TYR A 51 -15.73 -10.02 -0.72
N ARG A 52 -14.69 -9.59 -1.40
CA ARG A 52 -13.30 -9.83 -0.99
C ARG A 52 -12.38 -8.78 -1.58
N PHE A 53 -11.63 -8.06 -0.74
CA PHE A 53 -10.63 -7.06 -1.16
C PHE A 53 -11.13 -6.04 -2.20
N GLY A 54 -12.36 -5.55 -2.02
CA GLY A 54 -12.99 -4.61 -2.95
C GLY A 54 -13.58 -5.25 -4.21
N ASN A 55 -13.43 -6.56 -4.40
CA ASN A 55 -14.11 -7.31 -5.45
C ASN A 55 -15.52 -7.72 -4.98
N THR A 56 -16.43 -7.79 -5.93
CA THR A 56 -17.79 -8.30 -5.73
C THR A 56 -18.02 -9.42 -6.72
N ALA A 57 -18.53 -10.56 -6.24
CA ALA A 57 -18.99 -11.66 -7.09
C ALA A 57 -20.46 -11.93 -6.82
N GLN A 58 -21.23 -12.18 -7.87
CA GLN A 58 -22.60 -12.66 -7.78
C GLN A 58 -22.57 -14.19 -7.66
N VAL A 59 -23.31 -14.70 -6.69
CA VAL A 59 -23.42 -16.12 -6.37
C VAL A 59 -24.87 -16.54 -6.56
N ASN A 60 -25.09 -17.60 -7.32
CA ASN A 60 -26.42 -18.00 -7.77
C ASN A 60 -26.92 -19.32 -7.14
N SER A 61 -26.11 -19.94 -6.30
CA SER A 61 -26.47 -21.19 -5.62
C SER A 61 -25.74 -21.35 -4.29
N GLN A 62 -26.27 -22.22 -3.41
CA GLN A 62 -25.62 -22.54 -2.14
C GLN A 62 -24.23 -23.15 -2.33
N ASN A 63 -24.04 -24.01 -3.32
CA ASN A 63 -22.74 -24.63 -3.58
C ASN A 63 -21.69 -23.60 -4.00
N GLU A 64 -22.08 -22.61 -4.81
CA GLU A 64 -21.19 -21.50 -5.14
C GLU A 64 -20.88 -20.65 -3.90
N LEU A 65 -21.88 -20.37 -3.07
CA LEU A 65 -21.69 -19.61 -1.84
C LEU A 65 -20.70 -20.31 -0.91
N ASP A 66 -20.86 -21.60 -0.69
CA ASP A 66 -19.96 -22.39 0.16
C ASP A 66 -18.52 -22.39 -0.38
N ALA A 67 -18.35 -22.47 -1.71
CA ALA A 67 -17.05 -22.37 -2.36
C ALA A 67 -16.41 -21.00 -2.14
N TYR A 68 -17.16 -19.91 -2.34
CA TYR A 68 -16.67 -18.55 -2.10
C TYR A 68 -16.33 -18.30 -0.63
N LEU A 69 -17.17 -18.74 0.31
CA LEU A 69 -16.89 -18.62 1.75
C LEU A 69 -15.68 -19.47 2.16
N GLY A 70 -15.51 -20.65 1.55
CA GLY A 70 -14.31 -21.49 1.70
C GLY A 70 -13.03 -20.78 1.23
N ASP A 71 -13.13 -19.96 0.19
CA ASP A 71 -12.07 -19.11 -0.34
C ASP A 71 -11.95 -17.75 0.38
N ARG A 72 -12.55 -17.62 1.56
CA ARG A 72 -12.49 -16.42 2.41
C ARG A 72 -13.19 -15.18 1.84
N TRP A 73 -14.18 -15.35 0.99
CA TRP A 73 -15.10 -14.28 0.66
C TRP A 73 -16.10 -14.09 1.81
N SER A 74 -16.69 -12.92 1.92
CA SER A 74 -17.63 -12.56 2.98
C SER A 74 -18.98 -12.15 2.39
N LEU A 75 -20.06 -12.50 3.09
CA LEU A 75 -21.38 -11.91 2.81
C LEU A 75 -21.49 -10.46 3.25
N GLU A 76 -20.62 -10.03 4.17
CA GLU A 76 -20.55 -8.62 4.56
C GLU A 76 -19.74 -7.87 3.52
N LYS A 77 -20.35 -6.84 2.94
CA LYS A 77 -19.61 -5.85 2.17
C LYS A 77 -18.62 -5.21 3.14
N GLU A 78 -17.31 -5.48 2.94
CA GLU A 78 -16.31 -4.63 3.56
C GLU A 78 -16.76 -3.19 3.31
N LYS A 79 -16.61 -2.28 4.29
CA LYS A 79 -16.88 -0.85 4.09
C LYS A 79 -15.92 -0.34 3.02
N THR A 80 -16.21 -0.69 1.78
CA THR A 80 -15.55 -0.15 0.61
C THR A 80 -16.17 1.22 0.42
N TYR A 81 -15.39 2.25 0.70
CA TYR A 81 -15.76 3.58 0.25
C TYR A 81 -15.92 3.51 -1.28
N GLU A 82 -16.90 4.23 -1.81
CA GLU A 82 -17.03 4.37 -3.27
C GLU A 82 -15.72 4.92 -3.85
N THR A 83 -15.33 4.41 -5.03
CA THR A 83 -14.16 4.93 -5.74
C THR A 83 -14.27 6.44 -5.91
N ILE A 84 -13.29 7.18 -5.41
CA ILE A 84 -13.25 8.65 -5.50
C ILE A 84 -12.75 9.06 -6.90
N GLY A 85 -11.92 8.22 -7.52
CA GLY A 85 -11.37 8.45 -8.84
C GLY A 85 -10.00 9.12 -8.83
N ARG A 86 -9.68 9.81 -9.91
CA ARG A 86 -8.38 10.44 -10.13
C ARG A 86 -8.19 11.65 -9.21
N VAL A 87 -6.96 11.84 -8.71
CA VAL A 87 -6.58 13.07 -7.97
C VAL A 87 -6.53 14.27 -8.90
N ASP A 88 -6.88 15.43 -8.36
CA ASP A 88 -6.62 16.70 -9.01
C ASP A 88 -5.11 17.00 -8.98
N THR A 89 -4.58 17.52 -10.09
CA THR A 89 -3.15 17.81 -10.25
C THR A 89 -2.96 19.17 -10.93
N GLN A 90 -1.81 19.81 -10.68
CA GLN A 90 -1.46 21.07 -11.32
C GLN A 90 -0.22 20.88 -12.21
N ASN A 91 -0.29 21.39 -13.46
CA ASN A 91 0.81 21.30 -14.42
C ASN A 91 1.30 19.87 -14.68
N TYR A 92 0.44 18.90 -14.50
CA TYR A 92 0.71 17.48 -14.72
C TYR A 92 0.07 17.05 -16.04
N ILE A 93 0.85 16.41 -16.90
CA ILE A 93 0.40 15.90 -18.20
C ILE A 93 0.68 14.40 -18.26
N ASP A 94 -0.36 13.59 -18.52
CA ASP A 94 -0.24 12.15 -18.70
C ASP A 94 0.78 11.81 -19.81
N GLY A 95 1.64 10.84 -19.52
CA GLY A 95 2.70 10.43 -20.43
C GLY A 95 3.92 11.37 -20.48
N ILE A 96 3.83 12.56 -19.89
CA ILE A 96 4.96 13.50 -19.75
C ILE A 96 5.46 13.52 -18.31
N ASN A 97 4.55 13.63 -17.36
CA ASN A 97 4.91 13.61 -15.95
C ASN A 97 4.80 12.21 -15.36
N SER A 98 5.69 11.88 -14.46
CA SER A 98 5.67 10.63 -13.72
C SER A 98 4.45 10.53 -12.79
N PRO A 99 3.64 9.47 -12.87
CA PRO A 99 2.56 9.25 -11.94
C PRO A 99 3.08 8.97 -10.52
N VAL A 100 4.32 8.49 -10.39
CA VAL A 100 4.92 8.10 -9.12
C VAL A 100 5.40 9.30 -8.31
N ASN A 101 5.95 10.33 -8.98
CA ASN A 101 6.63 11.45 -8.30
C ASN A 101 6.34 12.85 -8.90
N GLY A 102 5.53 12.94 -9.95
CA GLY A 102 5.13 14.19 -10.60
C GLY A 102 6.20 14.86 -11.46
N LEU A 103 7.44 14.36 -11.48
CA LEU A 103 8.52 14.94 -12.29
C LEU A 103 8.30 14.70 -13.78
N VAL A 104 8.86 15.56 -14.62
CA VAL A 104 8.91 15.33 -16.06
C VAL A 104 9.79 14.11 -16.34
N MET A 105 9.25 13.16 -17.09
CA MET A 105 9.93 11.92 -17.42
C MET A 105 10.89 12.12 -18.60
N PRO A 106 11.94 11.28 -18.70
CA PRO A 106 12.70 11.15 -19.94
C PRO A 106 11.79 10.75 -21.12
N SER A 107 12.11 11.22 -22.33
CA SER A 107 11.30 11.00 -23.54
C SER A 107 11.09 9.53 -23.92
N ASP A 108 11.94 8.63 -23.41
CA ASP A 108 11.86 7.16 -23.63
C ASP A 108 11.02 6.42 -22.56
N ALA A 109 10.41 7.14 -21.62
CA ALA A 109 9.67 6.55 -20.50
C ALA A 109 8.38 5.81 -20.90
N ASN A 110 7.82 6.06 -22.09
CA ASN A 110 6.52 5.54 -22.53
C ASN A 110 6.42 4.00 -22.58
N ASN A 111 7.54 3.28 -22.60
CA ASN A 111 7.59 1.81 -22.58
C ASN A 111 7.88 1.23 -21.20
N LYS A 112 7.90 2.04 -20.14
CA LYS A 112 8.23 1.59 -18.79
C LYS A 112 7.02 0.98 -18.07
N ILE A 113 7.32 0.14 -17.12
CA ILE A 113 6.36 -0.49 -16.20
C ILE A 113 6.74 -0.15 -14.78
N VAL A 114 5.75 0.13 -13.95
CA VAL A 114 5.98 0.34 -12.52
C VAL A 114 6.28 -1.00 -11.86
N ILE A 115 7.40 -1.10 -11.16
CA ILE A 115 7.68 -2.20 -10.24
C ILE A 115 7.89 -1.67 -8.83
N GLY A 116 7.28 -2.34 -7.85
CA GLY A 116 7.50 -2.09 -6.43
C GLY A 116 8.26 -3.24 -5.80
N ILE A 117 9.47 -2.99 -5.30
CA ILE A 117 10.34 -4.03 -4.75
C ILE A 117 10.30 -3.99 -3.24
N LYS A 118 9.93 -5.12 -2.62
CA LYS A 118 9.92 -5.27 -1.16
C LYS A 118 11.33 -5.37 -0.61
N ASN A 119 11.78 -4.34 0.08
CA ASN A 119 13.13 -4.25 0.63
C ASN A 119 13.11 -4.49 2.15
N ASP A 120 14.11 -5.23 2.62
CA ASP A 120 14.32 -5.53 4.04
C ASP A 120 14.81 -4.31 4.80
N ASN A 121 14.34 -4.14 6.04
CA ASN A 121 14.84 -3.12 6.95
C ASN A 121 15.25 -3.71 8.33
N ASN A 122 15.51 -5.00 8.39
CA ASN A 122 16.11 -5.62 9.57
C ASN A 122 17.52 -5.05 9.79
N VAL A 123 18.00 -5.00 11.03
CA VAL A 123 19.35 -4.55 11.39
C VAL A 123 20.44 -5.22 10.54
N ARG A 124 20.29 -6.51 10.22
CA ARG A 124 21.25 -7.27 9.40
C ARG A 124 21.16 -6.97 7.90
N ALA A 125 20.14 -6.23 7.47
CA ALA A 125 19.95 -5.82 6.09
C ALA A 125 20.53 -4.43 5.78
N ARG A 126 20.87 -3.67 6.81
CA ARG A 126 21.42 -2.31 6.69
C ARG A 126 22.94 -2.33 6.51
N PRO A 127 23.51 -1.38 5.74
CA PRO A 127 22.84 -0.45 4.85
C PRO A 127 22.25 -1.15 3.62
N GLN A 128 21.08 -0.68 3.12
CA GLN A 128 20.46 -1.22 1.91
C GLN A 128 21.08 -0.63 0.65
N SER A 129 20.85 -1.28 -0.49
CA SER A 129 21.22 -0.77 -1.81
C SER A 129 19.96 -0.48 -2.63
N GLY A 130 19.97 0.61 -3.37
CA GLY A 130 18.89 0.97 -4.29
C GLY A 130 17.88 2.00 -3.80
N PRO A 131 17.66 2.26 -2.49
CA PRO A 131 16.71 3.27 -2.04
C PRO A 131 16.98 4.66 -2.64
N GLN A 132 18.23 5.05 -2.79
CA GLN A 132 18.64 6.36 -3.34
C GLN A 132 18.31 6.52 -4.83
N GLN A 133 18.12 5.42 -5.58
CA GLN A 133 17.70 5.46 -6.98
C GLN A 133 16.19 5.41 -7.16
N ALA A 134 15.44 4.87 -6.19
CA ALA A 134 13.99 4.71 -6.30
C ALA A 134 13.27 6.02 -6.61
N ASP A 135 12.18 5.94 -7.36
CA ASP A 135 11.34 7.10 -7.73
C ASP A 135 10.40 7.52 -6.60
N ALA A 136 10.01 6.57 -5.76
CA ALA A 136 9.32 6.77 -4.49
C ALA A 136 9.58 5.59 -3.56
N ILE A 137 9.43 5.79 -2.26
CA ILE A 137 9.57 4.73 -1.26
C ILE A 137 8.40 4.78 -0.30
N PHE A 138 7.73 3.64 -0.11
CA PHE A 138 6.80 3.44 1.00
C PHE A 138 7.50 2.71 2.13
N GLU A 139 7.32 3.20 3.36
CA GLU A 139 7.74 2.53 4.59
C GLU A 139 6.51 2.01 5.33
N VAL A 140 6.49 0.71 5.61
CA VAL A 140 5.32 0.02 6.18
C VAL A 140 5.70 -0.84 7.36
N LEU A 141 4.84 -0.89 8.38
CA LEU A 141 4.98 -1.78 9.53
C LEU A 141 4.86 -3.24 9.10
N VAL A 142 5.70 -4.09 9.70
CA VAL A 142 5.69 -5.55 9.52
C VAL A 142 5.85 -6.24 10.88
N GLU A 143 6.01 -7.57 10.87
CA GLU A 143 6.14 -8.39 12.09
C GLU A 143 7.33 -7.95 12.96
N GLY A 144 7.24 -8.22 14.25
CA GLY A 144 8.26 -7.87 15.24
C GLY A 144 8.36 -6.37 15.50
N GLY A 145 7.35 -5.58 15.08
CA GLY A 145 7.38 -4.12 15.22
C GLY A 145 8.41 -3.43 14.34
N MET A 146 9.00 -4.14 13.38
CA MET A 146 9.93 -3.59 12.38
C MET A 146 9.19 -2.94 11.22
N THR A 147 9.92 -2.19 10.39
CA THR A 147 9.40 -1.72 9.09
C THR A 147 10.09 -2.45 7.94
N ARG A 148 9.46 -2.40 6.77
CA ARG A 148 10.06 -2.73 5.46
C ARG A 148 9.73 -1.63 4.47
N PHE A 149 10.49 -1.59 3.37
CA PHE A 149 10.26 -0.62 2.32
C PHE A 149 9.64 -1.28 1.09
N ILE A 150 8.86 -0.50 0.35
CA ILE A 150 8.46 -0.81 -1.02
C ILE A 150 9.09 0.29 -1.87
N ASN A 151 10.19 -0.04 -2.54
CA ASN A 151 10.90 0.89 -3.40
C ASN A 151 10.28 0.83 -4.80
N ILE A 152 9.75 1.94 -5.27
CA ILE A 152 9.07 2.03 -6.56
C ILE A 152 10.07 2.52 -7.60
N PHE A 153 10.13 1.78 -8.71
CA PHE A 153 10.92 2.11 -9.89
C PHE A 153 10.00 2.19 -11.11
N TYR A 154 9.97 3.32 -11.74
CA TYR A 154 9.26 3.56 -12.98
C TYR A 154 10.21 4.13 -14.04
N GLU A 155 10.66 5.38 -13.86
CA GLU A 155 11.65 6.03 -14.73
C GLU A 155 13.09 5.71 -14.36
N SER A 156 13.40 5.48 -13.09
CA SER A 156 14.73 5.14 -12.61
C SER A 156 15.00 3.65 -12.62
N ASP A 157 16.28 3.28 -12.64
CA ASP A 157 16.75 1.90 -12.60
C ASP A 157 18.01 1.74 -11.75
N THR A 158 18.26 0.51 -11.30
CA THR A 158 19.51 0.08 -10.68
C THR A 158 19.76 -1.40 -10.93
N THR A 159 21.01 -1.76 -11.15
CA THR A 159 21.43 -3.18 -11.31
C THR A 159 21.67 -3.87 -9.97
N TYR A 160 21.59 -3.12 -8.85
CA TYR A 160 21.97 -3.61 -7.53
C TYR A 160 21.01 -3.13 -6.46
N HIS A 161 19.85 -3.77 -6.38
CA HIS A 161 18.79 -3.45 -5.42
C HIS A 161 18.58 -4.56 -4.40
N GLY A 162 18.60 -4.22 -3.11
CA GLY A 162 18.34 -5.20 -2.05
C GLY A 162 18.77 -4.73 -0.65
N PRO A 163 18.65 -5.62 0.35
CA PRO A 163 18.12 -6.99 0.28
C PRO A 163 16.60 -7.05 0.09
N ILE A 164 16.15 -8.00 -0.74
CA ILE A 164 14.73 -8.20 -1.04
C ILE A 164 14.11 -9.17 -0.04
N ARG A 165 12.85 -8.91 0.35
CA ARG A 165 12.12 -9.70 1.35
C ARG A 165 10.70 -10.04 0.92
N SER A 166 10.04 -10.82 1.78
CA SER A 166 8.68 -11.33 1.53
C SER A 166 7.64 -10.22 1.54
N ALA A 167 6.65 -10.37 0.66
CA ALA A 167 5.49 -9.49 0.55
C ALA A 167 4.64 -9.49 1.83
N ARG A 168 3.87 -8.41 2.00
CA ARG A 168 2.93 -8.19 3.09
C ARG A 168 1.59 -7.66 2.55
N PRO A 169 0.48 -7.78 3.30
CA PRO A 169 -0.85 -7.40 2.81
C PRO A 169 -0.98 -5.95 2.35
N THR A 170 -0.23 -5.03 2.93
CA THR A 170 -0.23 -3.61 2.54
C THR A 170 0.43 -3.36 1.18
N ASP A 171 1.37 -4.22 0.74
CA ASP A 171 2.19 -3.96 -0.45
C ASP A 171 1.38 -3.79 -1.75
N PRO A 172 0.44 -4.69 -2.09
CA PRO A 172 -0.34 -4.54 -3.31
C PRO A 172 -1.24 -3.31 -3.29
N THR A 173 -1.69 -2.88 -2.12
CA THR A 173 -2.64 -1.78 -2.02
C THR A 173 -2.05 -0.44 -2.46
N VAL A 174 -0.75 -0.23 -2.31
CA VAL A 174 -0.06 0.99 -2.75
C VAL A 174 0.40 0.91 -4.21
N LEU A 175 0.50 -0.29 -4.76
CA LEU A 175 0.91 -0.50 -6.16
C LEU A 175 -0.29 -0.52 -7.12
N ARG A 176 -1.48 -0.86 -6.63
CA ARG A 176 -2.67 -1.05 -7.48
C ARG A 176 -3.05 0.19 -8.30
N PRO A 177 -3.01 1.44 -7.76
CA PRO A 177 -3.33 2.64 -8.55
C PRO A 177 -2.34 2.89 -9.69
N LEU A 178 -1.13 2.38 -9.53
CA LEU A 178 -0.04 2.53 -10.51
C LEU A 178 -0.01 1.42 -11.57
N ASP A 179 -0.97 0.49 -11.56
CA ASP A 179 -0.90 -0.76 -12.32
C ASP A 179 0.46 -1.47 -12.16
N GLY A 180 1.02 -1.36 -10.95
CA GLY A 180 2.37 -1.80 -10.64
C GLY A 180 2.47 -3.31 -10.43
N VAL A 181 3.69 -3.82 -10.59
CA VAL A 181 4.06 -5.22 -10.32
C VAL A 181 4.82 -5.31 -9.00
N LEU A 182 4.41 -6.21 -8.12
CA LEU A 182 5.13 -6.45 -6.87
C LEU A 182 6.28 -7.43 -7.08
N VAL A 183 7.45 -7.06 -6.61
CA VAL A 183 8.65 -7.90 -6.59
C VAL A 183 9.01 -8.24 -5.14
N ALA A 184 9.07 -9.53 -4.81
CA ALA A 184 9.32 -10.00 -3.45
C ALA A 184 10.01 -11.36 -3.42
N SER A 185 10.63 -11.69 -2.29
CA SER A 185 11.21 -13.04 -2.06
C SER A 185 10.15 -14.03 -1.57
N GLY A 186 8.99 -14.08 -2.24
CA GLY A 186 7.84 -14.88 -1.82
C GLY A 186 6.96 -14.14 -0.81
N ALA A 187 6.10 -14.89 -0.13
CA ALA A 187 5.18 -14.41 0.90
C ALA A 187 4.84 -15.53 1.90
N THR A 188 4.21 -15.17 3.01
CA THR A 188 3.56 -16.15 3.91
C THR A 188 2.45 -16.89 3.15
N GLY A 189 2.27 -18.18 3.41
CA GLY A 189 1.34 -19.03 2.67
C GLY A 189 -0.06 -18.42 2.54
N GLY A 190 -0.62 -18.47 1.33
CA GLY A 190 -1.94 -17.94 1.00
C GLY A 190 -1.96 -16.45 0.60
N LEU A 191 -0.93 -15.66 0.87
CA LEU A 191 -0.95 -14.22 0.58
C LEU A 191 -0.79 -13.89 -0.91
N ILE A 192 -0.02 -14.68 -1.69
CA ILE A 192 0.16 -14.39 -3.13
C ILE A 192 -1.17 -14.44 -3.89
N PRO A 193 -2.05 -15.44 -3.73
CA PRO A 193 -3.38 -15.39 -4.32
C PRO A 193 -4.16 -14.12 -3.96
N GLU A 194 -4.13 -13.69 -2.70
CA GLU A 194 -4.80 -12.47 -2.26
C GLU A 194 -4.24 -11.21 -2.96
N ILE A 195 -2.93 -11.14 -3.17
CA ILE A 195 -2.29 -10.04 -3.92
C ILE A 195 -2.76 -10.04 -5.39
N LEU A 196 -2.84 -11.22 -6.00
CA LEU A 196 -3.33 -11.36 -7.38
C LEU A 196 -4.81 -10.97 -7.51
N ASP A 197 -5.65 -11.28 -6.51
CA ASP A 197 -7.06 -10.89 -6.46
C ASP A 197 -7.24 -9.36 -6.39
N ILE A 198 -6.34 -8.64 -5.71
CA ILE A 198 -6.29 -7.17 -5.75
C ILE A 198 -5.94 -6.66 -7.17
N GLY A 199 -5.44 -7.53 -8.04
CA GLY A 199 -5.06 -7.20 -9.42
C GLY A 199 -3.62 -6.72 -9.55
N VAL A 200 -2.74 -7.07 -8.60
CA VAL A 200 -1.31 -6.76 -8.65
C VAL A 200 -0.51 -8.01 -8.99
N PRO A 201 0.13 -8.07 -10.17
CA PRO A 201 1.01 -9.18 -10.52
C PRO A 201 2.22 -9.29 -9.58
N VAL A 202 2.72 -10.51 -9.39
CA VAL A 202 3.85 -10.78 -8.48
C VAL A 202 4.99 -11.47 -9.23
N ILE A 203 6.21 -10.98 -9.03
CA ILE A 203 7.45 -11.64 -9.43
C ILE A 203 8.19 -12.07 -8.15
N THR A 204 8.51 -13.36 -8.04
CA THR A 204 9.22 -13.94 -6.90
C THR A 204 10.66 -14.31 -7.24
N ASP A 205 11.47 -14.59 -6.22
CA ASP A 205 12.93 -14.87 -6.28
C ASP A 205 13.34 -16.18 -6.98
N ARG A 206 12.42 -16.87 -7.65
CA ARG A 206 12.71 -18.09 -8.44
C ARG A 206 13.10 -17.81 -9.89
N ARG A 207 13.57 -16.60 -10.19
CA ARG A 207 13.88 -16.14 -11.54
C ARG A 207 15.35 -15.78 -11.68
N PRO A 208 15.96 -15.86 -12.87
CA PRO A 208 17.36 -15.52 -13.07
C PRO A 208 17.68 -14.03 -12.87
N GLU A 209 16.65 -13.18 -12.74
CA GLU A 209 16.78 -11.74 -12.49
C GLU A 209 17.24 -11.43 -11.05
N PHE A 210 17.10 -12.43 -10.15
CA PHE A 210 17.56 -12.33 -8.77
C PHE A 210 18.90 -13.01 -8.60
N PHE A 211 19.72 -12.47 -7.70
CA PHE A 211 21.01 -13.02 -7.32
C PHE A 211 21.27 -12.85 -5.82
N ARG A 212 22.15 -13.65 -5.26
CA ARG A 212 22.58 -13.51 -3.87
C ARG A 212 24.01 -13.01 -3.78
N ILE A 213 24.23 -12.05 -2.88
CA ILE A 213 25.56 -11.53 -2.59
C ILE A 213 26.22 -12.33 -1.47
N ASN A 214 27.55 -12.49 -1.53
CA ASN A 214 28.31 -13.27 -0.56
C ASN A 214 28.73 -12.45 0.67
N SER A 215 28.70 -11.12 0.60
CA SER A 215 29.05 -10.22 1.70
C SER A 215 28.03 -10.22 2.85
N ARG A 216 26.88 -10.88 2.65
CA ARG A 216 25.81 -11.02 3.66
C ARG A 216 25.30 -12.45 3.72
N ARG A 217 24.79 -12.84 4.90
CA ARG A 217 24.16 -14.15 5.07
C ARG A 217 22.68 -14.10 4.70
N ALA A 218 22.16 -15.22 4.16
CA ALA A 218 20.74 -15.40 4.00
C ALA A 218 20.02 -15.25 5.37
N PRO A 219 18.81 -14.66 5.39
CA PRO A 219 17.97 -14.24 4.28
C PRO A 219 18.17 -12.77 3.85
N HIS A 220 19.22 -12.08 4.32
CA HIS A 220 19.46 -10.65 4.12
C HIS A 220 20.41 -10.36 2.93
N ASN A 221 20.45 -11.24 1.92
CA ASN A 221 21.43 -11.18 0.84
C ASN A 221 20.83 -11.38 -0.56
N LEU A 222 19.50 -11.32 -0.72
CA LEU A 222 18.84 -11.43 -2.03
C LEU A 222 18.76 -10.07 -2.68
N TYR A 223 19.25 -9.96 -3.90
CA TYR A 223 19.33 -8.74 -4.69
C TYR A 223 18.74 -8.96 -6.08
N ALA A 224 18.42 -7.89 -6.78
CA ALA A 224 17.95 -7.94 -8.16
C ALA A 224 18.40 -6.74 -8.98
N ASP A 225 18.29 -6.91 -10.29
CA ASP A 225 18.47 -5.90 -11.32
C ASP A 225 17.09 -5.40 -11.78
N THR A 226 16.77 -4.12 -11.58
CA THR A 226 15.45 -3.56 -11.89
C THR A 226 15.17 -3.53 -13.38
N VAL A 227 16.18 -3.36 -14.25
CA VAL A 227 16.01 -3.40 -15.70
C VAL A 227 15.55 -4.79 -16.15
N LYS A 228 16.22 -5.84 -15.63
CA LYS A 228 15.83 -7.23 -15.94
C LYS A 228 14.43 -7.55 -15.43
N LEU A 229 14.08 -7.08 -14.22
CA LEU A 229 12.75 -7.28 -13.65
C LEU A 229 11.65 -6.58 -14.48
N LYS A 230 11.87 -5.35 -14.93
CA LYS A 230 10.93 -4.64 -15.81
C LYS A 230 10.77 -5.36 -17.14
N ASN A 231 11.86 -5.79 -17.77
CA ASN A 231 11.82 -6.56 -19.01
C ASN A 231 11.05 -7.88 -18.83
N LEU A 232 11.27 -8.59 -17.72
CA LEU A 232 10.51 -9.80 -17.38
C LEU A 232 9.02 -9.50 -17.21
N ALA A 233 8.67 -8.41 -16.50
CA ALA A 233 7.28 -8.01 -16.31
C ALA A 233 6.57 -7.70 -17.63
N ILE A 234 7.24 -6.99 -18.54
CA ILE A 234 6.74 -6.68 -19.88
C ILE A 234 6.56 -7.97 -20.69
N ALA A 235 7.57 -8.85 -20.70
CA ALA A 235 7.50 -10.14 -21.43
C ALA A 235 6.38 -11.05 -20.92
N LYS A 236 5.98 -10.90 -19.65
CA LYS A 236 4.83 -11.61 -19.06
C LYS A 236 3.47 -10.95 -19.33
N GLY A 237 3.44 -9.83 -20.05
CA GLY A 237 2.20 -9.09 -20.32
C GLY A 237 1.62 -8.38 -19.09
N TYR A 238 2.42 -8.09 -18.08
CA TYR A 238 1.95 -7.44 -16.86
C TYR A 238 1.68 -5.94 -17.01
N LYS A 239 2.15 -5.33 -18.10
CA LYS A 239 1.83 -3.93 -18.43
C LYS A 239 0.37 -3.83 -18.87
N LYS A 240 -0.47 -3.22 -18.05
CA LYS A 240 -1.92 -3.07 -18.33
C LYS A 240 -2.28 -1.68 -18.82
N SER A 241 -1.59 -0.65 -18.37
CA SER A 241 -1.85 0.75 -18.74
C SER A 241 -0.59 1.41 -19.29
N ASN A 242 -0.78 2.30 -20.27
CA ASN A 242 0.31 3.16 -20.72
C ASN A 242 0.49 4.38 -19.81
N ASN A 243 -0.57 4.77 -19.10
CA ASN A 243 -0.59 5.94 -18.23
C ASN A 243 -1.21 5.57 -16.88
N PRO A 244 -0.43 5.05 -15.92
CA PRO A 244 -0.90 4.86 -14.55
C PRO A 244 -1.38 6.18 -13.95
N GLN A 245 -2.32 6.11 -13.02
CA GLN A 245 -2.83 7.32 -12.36
C GLN A 245 -1.78 7.98 -11.48
N PRO A 246 -1.77 9.34 -11.37
CA PRO A 246 -0.90 10.02 -10.42
C PRO A 246 -1.19 9.54 -8.99
N LEU A 247 -0.15 9.12 -8.27
CA LEU A 247 -0.26 8.55 -6.92
C LEU A 247 -0.76 9.57 -5.89
N PHE A 248 -0.43 10.85 -6.11
CA PHE A 248 -0.78 11.99 -5.26
C PHE A 248 -1.17 13.21 -6.11
N PRO A 249 -1.81 14.22 -5.52
CA PRO A 249 -2.11 15.48 -6.19
C PRO A 249 -0.83 16.31 -6.41
N TRP A 250 -0.05 15.94 -7.42
CA TRP A 250 1.18 16.65 -7.78
C TRP A 250 0.88 18.07 -8.23
N GLY A 251 1.64 19.04 -7.73
CA GLY A 251 1.46 20.44 -8.08
C GLY A 251 2.32 21.39 -7.27
N SER A 252 2.02 22.68 -7.39
CA SER A 252 2.71 23.75 -6.67
C SER A 252 1.93 24.10 -5.41
N PRO A 253 2.44 23.80 -4.22
CA PRO A 253 1.73 24.08 -2.98
C PRO A 253 1.75 25.57 -2.64
N ASP A 254 0.73 26.05 -1.95
CA ASP A 254 0.73 27.36 -1.31
C ASP A 254 1.51 27.31 0.01
N TYR A 255 2.81 27.56 -0.04
CA TYR A 255 3.69 27.53 1.14
C TYR A 255 3.36 28.56 2.23
N LYS A 256 2.45 29.53 1.98
CA LYS A 256 1.98 30.47 3.01
C LYS A 256 1.14 29.77 4.07
N LYS A 257 0.53 28.64 3.71
CA LYS A 257 -0.27 27.81 4.62
C LYS A 257 0.55 26.79 5.41
N TRP A 258 1.87 26.72 5.16
CA TRP A 258 2.75 25.75 5.78
C TRP A 258 3.48 26.36 6.98
N SER A 259 3.58 25.65 8.07
CA SER A 259 4.38 26.04 9.25
C SER A 259 5.84 25.62 9.06
N ASN A 260 6.77 26.32 9.72
CA ASN A 260 8.16 25.90 9.76
C ASN A 260 8.29 24.66 10.65
N VAL A 261 9.17 23.75 10.27
CA VAL A 261 9.49 22.55 11.06
C VAL A 261 10.91 22.09 10.74
N ASN A 262 11.68 21.79 11.76
CA ASN A 262 13.07 21.34 11.59
C ASN A 262 13.14 19.82 11.48
N SER A 263 12.37 19.09 12.28
CA SER A 263 12.33 17.65 12.21
C SER A 263 10.99 17.05 12.59
N VAL A 264 10.75 15.80 12.16
CA VAL A 264 9.64 14.97 12.61
C VAL A 264 10.15 13.60 13.03
N THR A 265 9.61 13.07 14.14
CA THR A 265 9.77 11.68 14.52
C THR A 265 8.46 10.93 14.32
N LEU A 266 8.50 9.88 13.51
CA LEU A 266 7.40 9.00 13.18
C LEU A 266 7.61 7.64 13.87
N LYS A 267 6.69 7.24 14.75
CA LYS A 267 6.74 5.98 15.46
C LYS A 267 5.88 4.94 14.78
N PHE A 268 6.45 3.79 14.45
CA PHE A 268 5.72 2.67 13.83
C PHE A 268 5.30 1.62 14.85
N SER A 269 6.07 1.46 15.93
CA SER A 269 5.80 0.53 17.01
C SER A 269 6.54 0.97 18.29
N SER A 270 6.45 0.19 19.36
CA SER A 270 7.34 0.36 20.52
C SER A 270 8.81 0.06 20.21
N GLN A 271 9.08 -0.65 19.11
CA GLN A 271 10.41 -1.13 18.72
C GLN A 271 11.08 -0.22 17.67
N THR A 272 10.31 0.52 16.87
CA THR A 272 10.85 1.22 15.71
C THR A 272 10.25 2.62 15.55
N SER A 273 11.13 3.59 15.36
CA SER A 273 10.78 4.94 14.93
C SER A 273 11.78 5.48 13.92
N THR A 274 11.35 6.47 13.13
CA THR A 274 12.17 7.16 12.14
C THR A 274 12.13 8.66 12.44
N LYS A 275 13.29 9.32 12.40
CA LYS A 275 13.37 10.77 12.47
C LYS A 275 13.90 11.31 11.15
N TRP A 276 13.24 12.36 10.66
CA TRP A 276 13.64 13.13 9.51
C TRP A 276 14.01 14.53 9.95
N THR A 277 15.23 14.97 9.64
CA THR A 277 15.76 16.30 10.04
C THR A 277 16.16 17.08 8.80
N TRP A 278 15.66 18.31 8.69
CA TRP A 278 15.98 19.25 7.61
C TRP A 278 17.40 19.80 7.77
N ASN A 279 18.23 19.72 6.73
CA ASN A 279 19.62 20.21 6.76
C ASN A 279 19.83 21.51 5.97
N GLY A 280 18.74 22.14 5.50
CA GLY A 280 18.78 23.33 4.64
C GLY A 280 18.52 23.01 3.16
N SER A 281 18.61 21.75 2.72
CA SER A 281 18.39 21.34 1.32
C SER A 281 17.53 20.08 1.16
N GLU A 282 17.57 19.19 2.15
CA GLU A 282 16.88 17.89 2.14
C GLU A 282 16.68 17.35 3.57
N TYR A 283 15.77 16.41 3.73
CA TYR A 283 15.58 15.70 4.99
C TYR A 283 16.50 14.49 5.06
N LEU A 284 17.29 14.42 6.12
CA LEU A 284 18.18 13.31 6.43
C LEU A 284 17.50 12.32 7.36
N ARG A 285 17.60 11.03 7.03
CA ARG A 285 16.97 9.96 7.80
C ARG A 285 17.87 9.44 8.89
N THR A 286 17.33 9.42 10.11
CA THR A 286 17.83 8.62 11.23
C THR A 286 16.74 7.67 11.72
N TYR A 287 17.10 6.67 12.52
CA TYR A 287 16.13 5.71 13.02
C TYR A 287 16.48 5.25 14.44
N TYR A 288 15.47 4.79 15.18
CA TYR A 288 15.60 3.98 16.38
C TYR A 288 15.08 2.57 16.08
N ASP A 289 15.82 1.57 16.52
CA ASP A 289 15.48 0.15 16.40
C ASP A 289 15.91 -0.56 17.70
N ALA A 290 14.96 -1.03 18.47
CA ALA A 290 15.23 -1.69 19.75
C ALA A 290 16.07 -2.96 19.60
N TYR A 291 16.03 -3.63 18.45
CA TYR A 291 16.83 -4.82 18.18
C TYR A 291 18.32 -4.52 17.95
N GLU A 292 18.65 -3.27 17.69
CA GLU A 292 20.06 -2.83 17.53
C GLU A 292 20.72 -2.46 18.85
N GLY A 293 19.93 -2.41 19.92
CA GLY A 293 20.42 -2.12 21.28
C GLY A 293 20.90 -0.68 21.46
N SER A 294 20.63 0.20 20.51
CA SER A 294 21.08 1.58 20.58
C SER A 294 20.02 2.48 21.23
N SER A 295 20.48 3.43 22.00
CA SER A 295 19.63 4.35 22.75
C SER A 295 19.12 5.53 21.93
N SER A 296 19.56 5.73 20.67
CA SER A 296 19.23 6.96 19.94
C SER A 296 19.50 6.88 18.43
N ASN A 297 18.82 7.68 17.70
CA ASN A 297 18.86 8.02 16.26
C ASN A 297 20.11 7.60 15.50
N ASN A 298 20.15 6.36 15.04
CA ASN A 298 21.21 5.85 14.17
C ASN A 298 21.10 6.48 12.79
N ILE A 299 22.22 6.84 12.20
CA ILE A 299 22.28 7.32 10.81
C ILE A 299 21.87 6.16 9.89
N HIS A 300 20.87 6.38 9.05
CA HIS A 300 20.45 5.37 8.09
C HIS A 300 21.18 5.57 6.76
N ASN A 301 22.16 4.71 6.51
CA ASN A 301 22.96 4.78 5.30
C ASN A 301 22.43 3.80 4.22
N TRP A 302 22.69 4.15 2.96
CA TRP A 302 22.67 3.25 1.81
C TRP A 302 24.09 2.91 1.38
N ILE A 303 24.24 1.79 0.66
CA ILE A 303 25.52 1.37 0.06
C ILE A 303 25.30 1.00 -1.41
N ASN A 304 26.23 1.37 -2.27
CA ASN A 304 26.21 1.02 -3.67
C ASN A 304 27.15 -0.17 -3.97
N ILE A 305 27.02 -0.75 -5.18
CA ILE A 305 27.86 -1.89 -5.63
C ILE A 305 29.35 -1.55 -5.65
N ASN A 306 29.71 -0.30 -5.92
CA ASN A 306 31.10 0.18 -5.92
C ASN A 306 31.63 0.53 -4.50
N GLY A 307 30.85 0.24 -3.45
CA GLY A 307 31.21 0.53 -2.05
C GLY A 307 30.96 1.97 -1.60
N SER A 308 30.47 2.86 -2.46
CA SER A 308 30.09 4.22 -2.01
C SER A 308 28.91 4.14 -1.04
N VAL A 309 28.97 4.97 0.00
CA VAL A 309 27.98 5.04 1.09
C VAL A 309 27.49 6.46 1.22
N GLY A 310 26.20 6.64 1.49
CA GLY A 310 25.62 7.91 1.81
C GLY A 310 24.43 7.77 2.76
N GLN A 311 24.05 8.85 3.43
CA GLN A 311 22.85 8.85 4.25
C GLN A 311 21.60 8.86 3.38
N ILE A 312 20.57 8.08 3.75
CA ILE A 312 19.25 8.15 3.12
C ILE A 312 18.68 9.55 3.34
N ASN A 313 18.24 10.16 2.25
CA ASN A 313 17.66 11.49 2.22
C ASN A 313 16.48 11.58 1.26
N THR A 314 15.70 12.64 1.41
CA THR A 314 14.63 13.02 0.48
C THR A 314 14.31 14.51 0.61
N LYS A 315 13.77 15.11 -0.45
CA LYS A 315 13.24 16.47 -0.41
C LYS A 315 11.82 16.55 0.16
N THR A 316 11.07 15.43 0.10
CA THR A 316 9.66 15.38 0.51
C THR A 316 9.40 14.16 1.38
N VAL A 317 8.98 14.40 2.60
CA VAL A 317 8.49 13.35 3.52
C VAL A 317 6.97 13.45 3.58
N ILE A 318 6.30 12.32 3.35
CA ILE A 318 4.84 12.19 3.47
C ILE A 318 4.56 11.15 4.56
N ALA A 319 3.80 11.51 5.58
CA ALA A 319 3.32 10.57 6.58
C ALA A 319 1.80 10.46 6.50
N LEU A 320 1.31 9.28 6.18
CA LEU A 320 -0.11 8.93 6.15
C LEU A 320 -0.43 8.10 7.38
N PHE A 321 -1.28 8.63 8.27
CA PHE A 321 -1.68 7.94 9.48
C PHE A 321 -2.86 7.03 9.17
N CYS A 322 -2.60 5.73 9.22
CA CYS A 322 -3.51 4.67 8.79
C CYS A 322 -3.94 3.80 9.98
N GLU A 323 -5.18 3.36 9.99
CA GLU A 323 -5.70 2.43 11.01
C GLU A 323 -4.94 1.10 10.95
N PRO A 324 -4.27 0.67 12.04
CA PRO A 324 -3.60 -0.63 12.07
C PRO A 324 -4.60 -1.77 12.22
N TYR A 325 -4.30 -2.90 11.61
CA TYR A 325 -5.06 -4.13 11.81
C TYR A 325 -4.15 -5.36 11.73
N MET A 326 -4.62 -6.47 12.28
CA MET A 326 -3.96 -7.77 12.14
C MET A 326 -4.63 -8.55 11.02
N HIS A 327 -3.87 -8.86 9.98
CA HIS A 327 -4.35 -9.70 8.88
C HIS A 327 -4.63 -11.13 9.36
N PRO A 328 -5.59 -11.89 8.79
CA PRO A 328 -5.88 -13.27 9.17
C PRO A 328 -4.65 -14.20 9.18
N LEU A 329 -3.65 -13.94 8.33
CA LEU A 329 -2.36 -14.64 8.31
C LEU A 329 -1.40 -14.21 9.45
N GLN A 330 -1.89 -13.50 10.47
CA GLN A 330 -1.11 -12.96 11.60
C GLN A 330 0.00 -11.99 11.14
N LEU A 331 -0.29 -11.19 10.12
CA LEU A 331 0.62 -10.19 9.59
C LEU A 331 0.12 -8.77 9.97
N PRO A 332 0.91 -7.99 10.72
CA PRO A 332 0.57 -6.59 11.00
C PRO A 332 0.45 -5.81 9.69
N SER A 333 -0.58 -5.00 9.59
CA SER A 333 -0.89 -4.23 8.39
C SER A 333 -1.60 -2.93 8.74
N VAL A 334 -1.77 -2.06 7.77
CA VAL A 334 -2.54 -0.82 7.91
C VAL A 334 -3.57 -0.71 6.80
N LYS A 335 -4.74 -0.14 7.11
CA LYS A 335 -5.78 0.14 6.13
C LYS A 335 -5.37 1.34 5.29
N THR A 336 -5.29 1.16 3.98
CA THR A 336 -4.95 2.21 3.02
C THR A 336 -6.15 2.71 2.23
N VAL A 337 -7.32 2.14 2.44
CA VAL A 337 -8.62 2.61 1.96
C VAL A 337 -9.35 3.26 3.13
N GLY A 338 -9.98 4.40 2.89
CA GLY A 338 -10.62 5.21 3.91
C GLY A 338 -10.05 6.62 3.99
N GLN A 339 -9.82 7.10 5.18
CA GLN A 339 -9.25 8.43 5.41
C GLN A 339 -8.44 8.46 6.72
N GLY A 340 -7.53 9.43 6.81
CA GLY A 340 -6.75 9.66 8.02
C GLY A 340 -5.97 10.96 7.93
N ARG A 341 -5.24 11.31 8.98
CA ARG A 341 -4.34 12.46 8.97
C ARG A 341 -3.21 12.25 7.97
N ALA A 342 -2.81 13.32 7.29
CA ALA A 342 -1.64 13.36 6.42
C ALA A 342 -0.73 14.53 6.82
N ILE A 343 0.56 14.26 6.88
CA ILE A 343 1.59 15.28 7.09
C ILE A 343 2.53 15.25 5.91
N ILE A 344 2.76 16.41 5.31
CA ILE A 344 3.72 16.59 4.23
C ILE A 344 4.79 17.56 4.68
N MET A 345 6.05 17.16 4.57
CA MET A 345 7.20 18.03 4.85
C MET A 345 8.00 18.26 3.59
N HIS A 346 8.28 19.51 3.27
CA HIS A 346 9.07 19.94 2.13
C HIS A 346 9.72 21.31 2.40
N ASN A 347 10.98 21.49 2.02
CA ASN A 347 11.73 22.75 2.20
C ASN A 347 11.70 23.30 3.64
N GLY A 348 11.86 22.44 4.66
CA GLY A 348 11.83 22.86 6.06
C GLY A 348 10.47 23.34 6.55
N LYS A 349 9.40 22.99 5.82
CA LYS A 349 8.02 23.36 6.14
C LYS A 349 7.13 22.12 6.25
N LEU A 350 6.04 22.29 6.97
CA LEU A 350 5.05 21.26 7.27
C LEU A 350 3.66 21.71 6.83
N LEU A 351 2.97 20.85 6.10
CA LEU A 351 1.55 20.90 5.83
C LEU A 351 0.86 19.77 6.59
N ASP A 352 -0.19 20.11 7.34
CA ASP A 352 -1.08 19.17 8.02
C ASP A 352 -2.43 19.13 7.30
N GLY A 353 -2.92 17.95 7.00
CA GLY A 353 -4.17 17.73 6.30
C GLY A 353 -4.65 16.30 6.47
N PHE A 354 -5.43 15.83 5.50
CA PHE A 354 -6.03 14.51 5.51
C PHE A 354 -5.79 13.80 4.19
N TRP A 355 -5.54 12.50 4.26
CA TRP A 355 -5.61 11.63 3.10
C TRP A 355 -7.01 11.00 3.01
N LYS A 356 -7.50 10.80 1.78
CA LYS A 356 -8.73 10.07 1.46
C LYS A 356 -8.48 9.12 0.31
N ARG A 357 -9.10 7.94 0.37
CA ARG A 357 -8.99 6.93 -0.66
C ARG A 357 -10.22 6.03 -0.63
N GLY A 358 -10.97 5.94 -1.72
CA GLY A 358 -12.23 5.19 -1.78
C GLY A 358 -12.04 3.70 -2.02
N SER A 359 -11.02 3.33 -2.79
CA SER A 359 -10.73 1.94 -3.14
C SER A 359 -9.23 1.71 -3.36
N ASN A 360 -8.81 0.46 -3.55
CA ASN A 360 -7.42 0.15 -3.92
C ASN A 360 -7.06 0.64 -5.34
N LEU A 361 -8.04 0.98 -6.17
CA LEU A 361 -7.83 1.56 -7.50
C LEU A 361 -7.51 3.06 -7.45
N ASP A 362 -7.96 3.73 -6.38
CA ASP A 362 -7.76 5.16 -6.25
C ASP A 362 -6.35 5.51 -5.82
N PRO A 363 -5.83 6.65 -6.27
CA PRO A 363 -4.67 7.31 -5.68
C PRO A 363 -4.99 7.87 -4.28
N PHE A 364 -4.00 8.45 -3.62
CA PHE A 364 -4.18 9.15 -2.36
C PHE A 364 -4.57 10.61 -2.60
N HIS A 365 -5.82 10.97 -2.32
CA HIS A 365 -6.27 12.36 -2.30
C HIS A 365 -5.78 13.02 -1.00
N ILE A 366 -5.12 14.16 -1.11
CA ILE A 366 -4.68 14.94 0.05
C ILE A 366 -5.53 16.20 0.09
N VAL A 367 -6.20 16.42 1.22
CA VAL A 367 -7.18 17.51 1.36
C VAL A 367 -7.02 18.26 2.68
N ASP A 368 -7.49 19.51 2.72
CA ASP A 368 -7.66 20.27 3.95
C ASP A 368 -8.95 19.86 4.70
N SER A 369 -9.23 20.49 5.84
CA SER A 369 -10.44 20.26 6.64
C SER A 369 -11.76 20.60 5.91
N ASN A 370 -11.69 21.40 4.86
CA ASN A 370 -12.84 21.78 4.03
C ASN A 370 -13.01 20.87 2.81
N GLY A 371 -12.08 19.93 2.59
CA GLY A 371 -12.07 19.02 1.45
C GLY A 371 -11.39 19.57 0.21
N ASN A 372 -10.73 20.74 0.28
CA ASN A 372 -9.99 21.28 -0.84
C ASN A 372 -8.66 20.50 -1.04
N THR A 373 -8.29 20.29 -2.29
CA THR A 373 -7.04 19.60 -2.65
C THR A 373 -5.82 20.34 -2.10
N LEU A 374 -4.94 19.60 -1.46
CA LEU A 374 -3.62 20.05 -1.03
C LEU A 374 -2.57 19.46 -1.95
N TYR A 375 -1.90 20.30 -2.74
CA TYR A 375 -0.92 19.85 -3.72
C TYR A 375 0.43 19.51 -3.07
N ILE A 376 1.05 18.44 -3.60
CA ILE A 376 2.40 17.98 -3.18
C ILE A 376 3.40 18.35 -4.27
N PRO A 377 4.54 18.98 -3.92
CA PRO A 377 5.55 19.31 -4.91
C PRO A 377 6.12 18.05 -5.56
N PRO A 378 6.31 18.04 -6.90
CA PRO A 378 6.99 16.97 -7.59
C PRO A 378 8.38 16.69 -7.03
N GLY A 379 8.75 15.42 -6.94
CA GLY A 379 10.04 14.97 -6.38
C GLY A 379 9.99 13.52 -5.99
N LYS A 380 11.11 12.95 -5.53
CA LYS A 380 11.20 11.58 -5.05
C LYS A 380 10.79 11.50 -3.58
N PRO A 381 9.53 11.20 -3.24
CA PRO A 381 9.06 11.24 -1.86
C PRO A 381 9.44 9.98 -1.08
N TRP A 382 9.61 10.15 0.24
CA TRP A 382 9.52 9.06 1.20
C TRP A 382 8.16 9.07 1.87
N ILE A 383 7.39 8.01 1.70
CA ILE A 383 6.01 7.88 2.18
C ILE A 383 5.97 6.88 3.34
N SER A 384 5.63 7.35 4.53
CA SER A 384 5.50 6.53 5.74
C SER A 384 4.02 6.22 5.99
N LEU A 385 3.63 4.94 5.96
CA LEU A 385 2.32 4.49 6.40
C LEU A 385 2.38 4.24 7.91
N VAL A 386 2.08 5.26 8.69
CA VAL A 386 2.23 5.27 10.13
C VAL A 386 0.96 4.74 10.79
N PRO A 387 1.03 3.78 11.75
CA PRO A 387 -0.15 3.39 12.51
C PRO A 387 -0.75 4.60 13.23
N SER A 388 -2.06 4.84 13.03
CA SER A 388 -2.77 6.02 13.55
C SER A 388 -2.85 6.08 15.09
N THR A 389 -2.44 5.02 15.76
CA THR A 389 -2.29 4.96 17.22
C THR A 389 -1.09 5.74 17.75
N TYR A 390 -0.16 6.15 16.88
CA TYR A 390 1.01 6.93 17.25
C TYR A 390 0.89 8.38 16.80
N ILE A 391 1.32 9.28 17.70
CA ILE A 391 1.34 10.73 17.44
C ILE A 391 2.77 11.11 17.04
N PRO A 392 2.95 11.89 15.95
CA PRO A 392 4.26 12.38 15.56
C PRO A 392 4.75 13.43 16.56
N THR A 393 6.07 13.50 16.74
CA THR A 393 6.72 14.59 17.49
C THR A 393 7.54 15.45 16.55
N PHE A 394 7.55 16.76 16.81
CA PHE A 394 8.22 17.76 15.96
C PHE A 394 9.23 18.53 16.79
N ASP A 395 10.34 18.92 16.15
CA ASP A 395 11.26 19.93 16.66
C ASP A 395 11.23 21.13 15.69
N ASN A 396 11.15 22.32 16.24
CA ASN A 396 11.13 23.61 15.50
C ASN A 396 12.52 24.23 15.44
#